data_e4a508accdc80d0954afe1ab8c63af45
#
_entry.id   e4a508accdc80d0954afe1ab8c63af45
#
_cell.length_a   1.000
_cell.length_b   1.000
_cell.length_c   1.000
_cell.angle_alpha   90.00
_cell.angle_beta   90.00
_cell.angle_gamma   90.00
#
_symmetry.space_group_name_H-M   'P 1'
#
loop_
_entity.id
_entity.type
_entity.pdbx_description
1 polymer ?
#
loop_
_entity_poly.entity_id
_entity_poly.type
_entity_poly.pdbx_seq_one_letter_code
_entity_poly.pdbx_strand_id
1 'polypeptide(L)'
;MRRLYWQRYVNSPQQTVEGSLMTDYFGSCLCGTVRFEVNGDFDSFYLCHCQHCQKDTGSAHAANLFSSSAKLVWRSGEDAVSSFTLPGTRHHKSFCKLCGSGLPSTQIAGLLVVPAGCLDTEINMLPTAHIFASSKAAWDEELGAVPKFEGLPA
;
A
#
# COMPACT_ATOMS: atom_id res chain seq x y z
N MET A 1 27.23 5.70 24.16
CA MET A 1 25.87 5.66 24.76
C MET A 1 24.80 5.43 23.68
N ARG A 2 24.88 4.31 22.89
CA ARG A 2 23.92 4.00 21.80
C ARG A 2 23.46 2.53 21.78
N ARG A 3 23.55 1.82 22.94
CA ARG A 3 23.24 0.36 23.01
C ARG A 3 22.02 0.00 23.88
N LEU A 4 21.26 0.94 24.38
CA LEU A 4 20.17 0.67 25.35
C LEU A 4 18.75 0.88 24.79
N TYR A 5 18.59 1.23 23.51
CA TYR A 5 17.24 1.47 22.95
C TYR A 5 16.58 0.20 22.39
N TRP A 6 17.37 -0.81 22.01
CA TRP A 6 16.84 -2.04 21.38
C TRP A 6 16.38 -3.11 22.36
N GLN A 7 16.78 -3.05 23.62
CA GLN A 7 16.51 -4.09 24.64
C GLN A 7 15.14 -3.97 25.31
N ARG A 8 14.38 -2.91 25.08
CA ARG A 8 13.05 -2.73 25.65
C ARG A 8 11.91 -3.31 24.82
N TYR A 9 12.17 -3.77 23.61
CA TYR A 9 11.14 -4.32 22.72
C TYR A 9 11.06 -5.84 22.67
N VAL A 10 11.96 -6.57 23.36
CA VAL A 10 12.05 -8.03 23.27
C VAL A 10 11.47 -8.77 24.48
N ASN A 11 10.93 -8.09 25.47
CA ASN A 11 10.38 -8.72 26.67
C ASN A 11 8.95 -8.24 26.98
N SER A 12 8.03 -8.40 26.03
CA SER A 12 6.60 -8.47 26.33
C SER A 12 6.18 -9.94 26.32
N PRO A 13 5.49 -10.42 27.36
CA PRO A 13 5.03 -11.80 27.37
C PRO A 13 4.06 -12.02 26.22
N GLN A 14 4.35 -12.99 25.37
CA GLN A 14 3.42 -13.51 24.38
C GLN A 14 2.19 -14.04 25.12
N GLN A 15 1.14 -13.24 25.17
CA GLN A 15 -0.17 -13.77 25.47
C GLN A 15 -0.66 -14.48 24.20
N THR A 16 -0.62 -15.79 24.23
CA THR A 16 -1.35 -16.65 23.30
C THR A 16 -2.84 -16.39 23.52
N VAL A 17 -3.42 -15.55 22.66
CA VAL A 17 -4.86 -15.44 22.53
C VAL A 17 -5.24 -16.31 21.33
N GLU A 18 -5.70 -17.52 21.61
CA GLU A 18 -6.47 -18.33 20.66
C GLU A 18 -7.78 -17.59 20.35
N GLY A 19 -7.83 -17.03 19.17
CA GLY A 19 -8.94 -16.32 18.54
C GLY A 19 -8.34 -15.51 17.41
N SER A 20 -8.45 -15.99 16.16
CA SER A 20 -8.03 -15.23 14.97
C SER A 20 -8.81 -13.93 14.94
N LEU A 21 -8.29 -12.90 15.60
CA LEU A 21 -8.73 -11.52 15.40
C LEU A 21 -8.33 -11.17 13.97
N MET A 22 -9.32 -11.17 13.08
CA MET A 22 -9.12 -10.68 11.72
C MET A 22 -8.62 -9.24 11.86
N THR A 23 -7.52 -8.93 11.19
CA THR A 23 -6.95 -7.58 11.20
C THR A 23 -7.84 -6.69 10.34
N ASP A 24 -8.28 -5.57 10.90
CA ASP A 24 -9.06 -4.57 10.17
C ASP A 24 -8.16 -3.40 9.82
N TYR A 25 -8.08 -3.06 8.53
CA TYR A 25 -7.35 -1.91 8.04
C TYR A 25 -8.34 -0.87 7.53
N PHE A 26 -8.18 0.37 7.95
CA PHE A 26 -8.96 1.50 7.47
C PHE A 26 -8.15 2.31 6.49
N GLY A 27 -8.82 2.90 5.51
CA GLY A 27 -8.18 3.74 4.53
C GLY A 27 -9.11 4.78 3.93
N SER A 28 -8.51 5.76 3.27
CA SER A 28 -9.23 6.86 2.66
C SER A 28 -8.51 7.44 1.43
N CYS A 29 -9.25 8.15 0.60
CA CYS A 29 -8.65 8.98 -0.44
C CYS A 29 -8.16 10.31 0.14
N LEU A 30 -7.32 11.03 -0.59
CA LEU A 30 -6.71 12.29 -0.16
C LEU A 30 -7.74 13.35 0.29
N CYS A 31 -8.89 13.46 -0.40
CA CYS A 31 -9.94 14.41 -0.02
C CYS A 31 -10.89 13.91 1.08
N GLY A 32 -10.76 12.65 1.50
CA GLY A 32 -11.57 12.04 2.56
C GLY A 32 -12.98 11.65 2.16
N THR A 33 -13.40 11.88 0.91
CA THR A 33 -14.75 11.52 0.42
C THR A 33 -14.94 10.00 0.40
N VAL A 34 -13.94 9.27 -0.12
CA VAL A 34 -13.95 7.81 -0.16
C VAL A 34 -13.26 7.28 1.08
N ARG A 35 -13.97 6.44 1.83
CA ARG A 35 -13.45 5.71 2.98
C ARG A 35 -13.77 4.24 2.84
N PHE A 36 -12.85 3.40 3.25
CA PHE A 36 -12.99 1.95 3.13
C PHE A 36 -12.37 1.21 4.31
N GLU A 37 -12.69 -0.05 4.39
CA GLU A 37 -12.16 -1.00 5.37
C GLU A 37 -11.77 -2.27 4.63
N VAL A 38 -10.64 -2.86 5.02
CA VAL A 38 -10.19 -4.17 4.57
C VAL A 38 -10.18 -5.09 5.77
N ASN A 39 -11.00 -6.13 5.72
CA ASN A 39 -11.12 -7.14 6.78
C ASN A 39 -10.34 -8.39 6.38
N GLY A 40 -9.27 -8.69 7.06
CA GLY A 40 -8.40 -9.84 6.84
C GLY A 40 -6.94 -9.46 6.60
N ASP A 41 -6.11 -10.45 6.35
CA ASP A 41 -4.67 -10.29 6.24
C ASP A 41 -4.22 -10.12 4.78
N PHE A 42 -3.06 -9.49 4.61
CA PHE A 42 -2.39 -9.40 3.31
C PHE A 42 -1.41 -10.55 3.14
N ASP A 43 -1.41 -11.17 1.95
CA ASP A 43 -0.52 -12.29 1.61
C ASP A 43 0.88 -11.80 1.22
N SER A 44 0.96 -10.62 0.59
CA SER A 44 2.22 -10.06 0.09
C SER A 44 2.16 -8.55 -0.08
N PHE A 45 3.34 -7.93 -0.09
CA PHE A 45 3.53 -6.51 -0.30
C PHE A 45 4.66 -6.31 -1.32
N TYR A 46 4.34 -5.83 -2.51
CA TYR A 46 5.32 -5.63 -3.58
C TYR A 46 5.54 -4.17 -3.93
N LEU A 47 6.81 -3.85 -4.22
CA LEU A 47 7.22 -2.59 -4.83
C LEU A 47 7.44 -2.85 -6.32
N CYS A 48 6.47 -2.46 -7.15
CA CYS A 48 6.47 -2.75 -8.59
C CYS A 48 7.11 -1.61 -9.39
N HIS A 49 8.22 -1.89 -10.06
CA HIS A 49 9.01 -0.92 -10.83
C HIS A 49 8.68 -0.92 -12.34
N CYS A 50 7.62 -1.58 -12.79
CA CYS A 50 7.27 -1.55 -14.21
C CYS A 50 6.87 -0.14 -14.66
N GLN A 51 7.04 0.16 -15.94
CA GLN A 51 6.74 1.48 -16.50
C GLN A 51 5.27 1.91 -16.30
N HIS A 52 4.33 0.97 -16.34
CA HIS A 52 2.93 1.27 -16.06
C HIS A 52 2.73 1.76 -14.63
N CYS A 53 3.32 1.09 -13.64
CA CYS A 53 3.25 1.48 -12.24
C CYS A 53 3.94 2.82 -11.98
N GLN A 54 5.08 3.09 -12.63
CA GLN A 54 5.74 4.38 -12.53
C GLN A 54 4.86 5.52 -13.08
N LYS A 55 4.22 5.32 -14.22
CA LYS A 55 3.30 6.32 -14.81
C LYS A 55 2.03 6.48 -14.00
N ASP A 56 1.48 5.40 -13.49
CA ASP A 56 0.26 5.38 -12.69
C ASP A 56 0.43 6.16 -11.38
N THR A 57 1.54 5.97 -10.71
CA THR A 57 1.82 6.60 -9.41
C THR A 57 2.56 7.93 -9.50
N GLY A 58 3.20 8.21 -10.63
CA GLY A 58 4.13 9.36 -10.77
C GLY A 58 5.37 9.19 -9.88
N SER A 59 5.76 7.95 -9.54
CA SER A 59 6.86 7.64 -8.63
C SER A 59 7.74 6.52 -9.20
N ALA A 60 8.78 6.14 -8.45
CA ALA A 60 9.72 5.08 -8.82
C ALA A 60 9.04 3.70 -8.90
N HIS A 61 8.00 3.48 -8.13
CA HIS A 61 7.30 2.21 -8.04
C HIS A 61 5.88 2.40 -7.51
N ALA A 62 5.02 1.39 -7.71
CA ALA A 62 3.78 1.24 -6.98
C ALA A 62 4.01 0.33 -5.77
N ALA A 63 3.61 0.77 -4.59
CA ALA A 63 3.65 0.00 -3.36
C ALA A 63 2.27 -0.62 -3.13
N ASN A 64 2.09 -1.90 -3.43
CA ASN A 64 0.80 -2.57 -3.39
C ASN A 64 0.82 -3.79 -2.46
N LEU A 65 -0.21 -3.86 -1.63
CA LEU A 65 -0.56 -5.00 -0.81
C LEU A 65 -1.54 -5.89 -1.57
N PHE A 66 -1.41 -7.20 -1.41
CA PHE A 66 -2.23 -8.18 -2.10
C PHE A 66 -2.86 -9.15 -1.10
N SER A 67 -4.14 -9.47 -1.31
CA SER A 67 -4.82 -10.48 -0.52
C SER A 67 -5.76 -11.32 -1.39
N SER A 68 -5.70 -12.64 -1.20
CA SER A 68 -6.60 -13.60 -1.81
C SER A 68 -7.86 -13.86 -0.97
N SER A 69 -7.89 -13.42 0.29
CA SER A 69 -8.95 -13.75 1.24
C SER A 69 -9.61 -12.55 1.91
N ALA A 70 -8.91 -11.42 2.02
CA ALA A 70 -9.45 -10.23 2.67
C ALA A 70 -10.62 -9.62 1.88
N LYS A 71 -11.51 -8.95 2.61
CA LYS A 71 -12.72 -8.34 2.07
C LYS A 71 -12.61 -6.81 2.13
N LEU A 72 -12.94 -6.17 1.02
CA LEU A 72 -13.07 -4.73 0.91
C LEU A 72 -14.51 -4.31 1.20
N VAL A 73 -14.68 -3.33 2.08
CA VAL A 73 -15.96 -2.72 2.42
C VAL A 73 -15.85 -1.21 2.23
N TRP A 74 -16.61 -0.65 1.32
CA TRP A 74 -16.73 0.81 1.18
C TRP A 74 -17.58 1.38 2.32
N ARG A 75 -17.02 2.34 3.06
CA ARG A 75 -17.70 2.98 4.19
C ARG A 75 -18.39 4.29 3.79
N SER A 76 -17.81 5.00 2.81
CA SER A 76 -18.43 6.18 2.19
C SER A 76 -17.86 6.43 0.80
N GLY A 77 -18.59 7.16 -0.02
CA GLY A 77 -18.13 7.67 -1.31
C GLY A 77 -17.83 6.60 -2.37
N GLU A 78 -18.44 5.43 -2.30
CA GLU A 78 -18.27 4.38 -3.32
C GLU A 78 -18.61 4.89 -4.73
N ASP A 79 -19.60 5.78 -4.85
CA ASP A 79 -19.99 6.44 -6.11
C ASP A 79 -18.93 7.40 -6.67
N ALA A 80 -17.96 7.81 -5.83
CA ALA A 80 -16.80 8.58 -6.25
C ALA A 80 -15.60 7.71 -6.67
N VAL A 81 -15.71 6.39 -6.57
CA VAL A 81 -14.68 5.48 -7.07
C VAL A 81 -14.80 5.34 -8.57
N SER A 82 -13.71 5.55 -9.27
CA SER A 82 -13.57 5.32 -10.70
C SER A 82 -12.45 4.33 -10.97
N SER A 83 -12.43 3.75 -12.15
CA SER A 83 -11.38 2.80 -12.52
C SER A 83 -10.97 2.95 -13.97
N PHE A 84 -9.76 2.51 -14.25
CA PHE A 84 -9.18 2.48 -15.59
C PHE A 84 -8.41 1.20 -15.79
N THR A 85 -8.62 0.55 -16.93
CA THR A 85 -7.81 -0.58 -17.38
C THR A 85 -7.09 -0.18 -18.66
N LEU A 86 -5.76 -0.32 -18.68
CA LEU A 86 -4.98 -0.04 -19.87
C LEU A 86 -5.27 -1.09 -20.95
N PRO A 87 -5.81 -0.68 -22.12
CA PRO A 87 -6.17 -1.62 -23.18
C PRO A 87 -5.03 -2.54 -23.58
N GLY A 88 -5.31 -3.82 -23.78
CA GLY A 88 -4.33 -4.84 -24.16
C GLY A 88 -3.39 -5.29 -23.04
N THR A 89 -3.63 -4.87 -21.80
CA THR A 89 -2.82 -5.24 -20.64
C THR A 89 -3.70 -5.68 -19.45
N ARG A 90 -3.05 -6.21 -18.39
CA ARG A 90 -3.70 -6.46 -17.11
C ARG A 90 -3.56 -5.29 -16.12
N HIS A 91 -2.95 -4.17 -16.56
CA HIS A 91 -2.79 -3.02 -15.69
C HIS A 91 -4.14 -2.34 -15.43
N HIS A 92 -4.54 -2.36 -14.18
CA HIS A 92 -5.80 -1.80 -13.70
C HIS A 92 -5.54 -0.92 -12.49
N LYS A 93 -6.26 0.18 -12.39
CA LYS A 93 -6.26 1.05 -11.22
C LYS A 93 -7.67 1.48 -10.86
N SER A 94 -7.93 1.62 -9.56
CA SER A 94 -9.07 2.33 -9.03
C SER A 94 -8.59 3.62 -8.36
N PHE A 95 -9.40 4.66 -8.44
CA PHE A 95 -9.04 5.98 -7.91
C PHE A 95 -10.27 6.80 -7.57
N CYS A 96 -10.10 7.77 -6.69
CA CYS A 96 -11.15 8.76 -6.41
C CYS A 96 -11.26 9.74 -7.57
N LYS A 97 -12.44 9.85 -8.20
CA LYS A 97 -12.67 10.77 -9.33
C LYS A 97 -12.59 12.24 -8.95
N LEU A 98 -12.64 12.59 -7.64
CA LEU A 98 -12.58 13.96 -7.16
C LEU A 98 -11.16 14.45 -6.90
N CYS A 99 -10.27 13.59 -6.38
CA CYS A 99 -8.90 13.97 -6.02
C CYS A 99 -7.80 13.16 -6.73
N GLY A 100 -8.16 12.12 -7.51
CA GLY A 100 -7.21 11.27 -8.22
C GLY A 100 -6.43 10.25 -7.37
N SER A 101 -6.67 10.22 -6.06
CA SER A 101 -5.99 9.34 -5.13
C SER A 101 -6.22 7.87 -5.46
N GLY A 102 -5.17 7.04 -5.49
CA GLY A 102 -5.28 5.60 -5.69
C GLY A 102 -6.12 4.93 -4.61
N LEU A 103 -6.91 3.96 -4.99
CA LEU A 103 -7.86 3.23 -4.14
C LEU A 103 -7.73 1.72 -4.35
N PRO A 104 -8.22 0.90 -3.40
CA PRO A 104 -8.27 -0.55 -3.55
C PRO A 104 -9.04 -1.01 -4.79
N SER A 105 -8.63 -2.14 -5.35
CA SER A 105 -9.25 -2.77 -6.52
C SER A 105 -9.42 -4.27 -6.34
N THR A 106 -10.57 -4.80 -6.77
CA THR A 106 -10.88 -6.24 -6.84
C THR A 106 -11.01 -6.75 -8.29
N GLN A 107 -10.58 -5.97 -9.27
CA GLN A 107 -10.75 -6.26 -10.71
C GLN A 107 -9.89 -7.43 -11.21
N ILE A 108 -8.83 -7.76 -10.49
CA ILE A 108 -8.07 -8.99 -10.75
C ILE A 108 -8.82 -10.12 -10.05
N ALA A 109 -9.34 -11.08 -10.82
CA ALA A 109 -10.19 -12.15 -10.32
C ALA A 109 -9.61 -12.84 -9.07
N GLY A 110 -10.37 -12.82 -7.96
CA GLY A 110 -9.99 -13.44 -6.70
C GLY A 110 -8.86 -12.74 -5.94
N LEU A 111 -8.45 -11.53 -6.35
CA LEU A 111 -7.34 -10.82 -5.73
C LEU A 111 -7.73 -9.38 -5.39
N LEU A 112 -7.62 -9.04 -4.12
CA LEU A 112 -7.68 -7.66 -3.66
C LEU A 112 -6.29 -7.02 -3.76
N VAL A 113 -6.21 -5.87 -4.41
CA VAL A 113 -5.00 -5.07 -4.52
C VAL A 113 -5.25 -3.74 -3.81
N VAL A 114 -4.39 -3.39 -2.85
CA VAL A 114 -4.52 -2.16 -2.05
C VAL A 114 -3.23 -1.36 -2.16
N PRO A 115 -3.28 -0.14 -2.73
CA PRO A 115 -2.15 0.78 -2.64
C PRO A 115 -1.82 1.06 -1.17
N ALA A 116 -0.59 0.78 -0.74
CA ALA A 116 -0.22 0.86 0.67
C ALA A 116 -0.40 2.27 1.26
N GLY A 117 -0.12 3.29 0.45
CA GLY A 117 -0.25 4.69 0.87
C GLY A 117 -1.68 5.21 1.06
N CYS A 118 -2.73 4.44 0.68
CA CYS A 118 -4.11 4.83 0.92
C CYS A 118 -4.68 4.27 2.24
N LEU A 119 -3.90 3.50 2.99
CA LEU A 119 -4.28 3.02 4.32
C LEU A 119 -3.96 4.09 5.38
N ASP A 120 -4.92 4.31 6.25
CA ASP A 120 -4.79 5.18 7.43
C ASP A 120 -4.30 4.37 8.65
N THR A 121 -4.51 3.05 8.62
CA THR A 121 -4.01 2.10 9.63
C THR A 121 -2.55 1.75 9.34
N GLU A 122 -1.73 1.65 10.37
CA GLU A 122 -0.34 1.22 10.26
C GLU A 122 -0.25 -0.22 9.72
N ILE A 123 0.66 -0.41 8.77
CA ILE A 123 0.91 -1.70 8.14
C ILE A 123 2.06 -2.38 8.88
N ASN A 124 1.78 -3.50 9.57
CA ASN A 124 2.79 -4.31 10.27
C ASN A 124 3.49 -5.33 9.35
N MET A 125 3.65 -4.97 8.08
CA MET A 125 4.28 -5.82 7.06
C MET A 125 5.33 -5.02 6.30
N LEU A 126 6.52 -5.58 6.16
CA LEU A 126 7.55 -5.03 5.29
C LEU A 126 7.33 -5.48 3.85
N PRO A 127 7.80 -4.70 2.85
CA PRO A 127 7.76 -5.15 1.47
C PRO A 127 8.41 -6.53 1.30
N THR A 128 7.67 -7.44 0.65
CA THR A 128 8.10 -8.80 0.36
C THR A 128 9.22 -8.82 -0.67
N ALA A 129 9.08 -7.98 -1.71
CA ALA A 129 10.09 -7.88 -2.77
C ALA A 129 9.88 -6.64 -3.65
N HIS A 130 10.95 -6.26 -4.34
CA HIS A 130 10.89 -5.44 -5.55
C HIS A 130 10.58 -6.35 -6.74
N ILE A 131 9.58 -6.01 -7.55
CA ILE A 131 9.24 -6.74 -8.79
C ILE A 131 9.43 -5.83 -10.00
N PHE A 132 9.71 -6.43 -11.17
CA PHE A 132 10.10 -5.74 -12.40
C PHE A 132 11.31 -4.82 -12.18
N ALA A 133 12.29 -5.27 -11.41
CA ALA A 133 13.48 -4.51 -11.06
C ALA A 133 14.35 -4.11 -12.26
N SER A 134 14.30 -4.86 -13.35
CA SER A 134 14.98 -4.51 -14.61
C SER A 134 14.44 -3.23 -15.27
N SER A 135 13.23 -2.79 -14.90
CA SER A 135 12.61 -1.56 -15.39
C SER A 135 12.72 -0.40 -14.40
N LYS A 136 13.50 -0.59 -13.33
CA LYS A 136 13.70 0.41 -12.27
C LYS A 136 14.26 1.71 -12.86
N ALA A 137 13.73 2.84 -12.40
CA ALA A 137 14.21 4.14 -12.83
C ALA A 137 15.65 4.39 -12.34
N ALA A 138 16.50 4.92 -13.21
CA ALA A 138 17.92 5.16 -12.87
C ALA A 138 18.10 6.09 -11.64
N TRP A 139 17.20 7.05 -11.45
CA TRP A 139 17.25 7.97 -10.31
C TRP A 139 16.83 7.33 -8.98
N ASP A 140 16.26 6.13 -9.02
CA ASP A 140 15.83 5.38 -7.82
C ASP A 140 16.95 4.47 -7.26
N GLU A 141 18.18 4.62 -7.75
CA GLU A 141 19.35 3.91 -7.25
C GLU A 141 19.94 4.65 -6.02
N GLU A 142 20.44 3.90 -5.06
CA GLU A 142 21.22 4.40 -3.91
C GLU A 142 20.54 5.54 -3.13
N LEU A 143 19.23 5.58 -3.04
CA LEU A 143 18.49 6.65 -2.32
C LEU A 143 18.85 6.78 -0.84
N GLY A 144 19.53 5.78 -0.27
CA GLY A 144 20.06 5.85 1.10
C GLY A 144 21.07 6.96 1.32
N ALA A 145 21.80 7.37 0.26
CA ALA A 145 22.80 8.43 0.28
C ALA A 145 22.22 9.83 0.07
N VAL A 146 20.96 9.94 -0.37
CA VAL A 146 20.30 11.23 -0.60
C VAL A 146 20.01 11.92 0.74
N PRO A 147 20.29 13.24 0.88
CA PRO A 147 19.95 13.97 2.10
C PRO A 147 18.49 13.82 2.50
N LYS A 148 18.24 13.72 3.80
CA LYS A 148 16.91 13.57 4.39
C LYS A 148 16.58 14.77 5.25
N PHE A 149 15.45 15.41 4.99
CA PHE A 149 14.94 16.53 5.76
C PHE A 149 13.64 16.12 6.43
N GLU A 150 13.36 16.64 7.64
CA GLU A 150 12.09 16.39 8.34
C GLU A 150 10.91 17.16 7.73
N GLY A 151 11.19 18.18 6.92
CA GLY A 151 10.22 19.02 6.22
C GLY A 151 10.78 19.53 4.90
N LEU A 152 10.21 20.61 4.37
CA LEU A 152 10.74 21.27 3.19
C LEU A 152 12.13 21.87 3.48
N PRO A 153 13.09 21.76 2.55
CA PRO A 153 14.35 22.46 2.67
C PRO A 153 14.09 23.97 2.70
N ALA A 154 14.80 24.69 3.60
CA ALA A 154 14.71 26.14 3.73
C ALA A 154 15.43 26.85 2.59
#